data_d0b16fee18607fb345033372780ec5b0
#
_entry.id   d0b16fee18607fb345033372780ec5b0
#
_cell.length_a   1.000
_cell.length_b   1.000
_cell.length_c   1.000
_cell.angle_alpha   90.00
_cell.angle_beta   90.00
_cell.angle_gamma   90.00
#
_symmetry.space_group_name_H-M   'P 1'
#
loop_
_entity.id
_entity.type
_entity.pdbx_description
1 polymer ?
#
loop_
_entity_poly.entity_id
_entity_poly.type
_entity_poly.pdbx_seq_one_letter_code
_entity_poly.pdbx_strand_id
1 'polypeptide(L)'
;MIIPDVNVLLNAYDRDSKFHKAIARWWEEVLGGPAIVGLPWVSILGFIQLITNPRIYASPTTPSQAIRVARSWLAQPNVEIVSPGKRHADIFFGLLESTGVAGNLTTDAHLAALAIEHGAQLASTDNDFARFPKLRWFNPAVRR
;
A
#
# COMPACT_ATOMS: atom_id res chain seq x y z
N MET A 1 12.63 -3.97 2.87
CA MET A 1 11.28 -4.28 2.32
C MET A 1 10.49 -3.00 2.25
N ILE A 2 9.73 -2.85 1.17
CA ILE A 2 8.81 -1.71 0.95
C ILE A 2 7.40 -2.28 0.84
N ILE A 3 6.47 -1.75 1.63
CA ILE A 3 5.06 -2.16 1.58
C ILE A 3 4.26 -0.99 1.01
N PRO A 4 3.58 -1.15 -0.14
CA PRO A 4 2.75 -0.09 -0.70
C PRO A 4 1.37 -0.07 -0.08
N ASP A 5 0.90 1.14 0.24
CA ASP A 5 -0.49 1.41 0.56
C ASP A 5 -1.35 1.36 -0.72
N VAL A 6 -2.66 1.23 -0.54
CA VAL A 6 -3.63 1.20 -1.65
C VAL A 6 -3.48 2.42 -2.56
N ASN A 7 -3.31 3.62 -2.00
CA ASN A 7 -3.21 4.84 -2.79
C ASN A 7 -1.98 4.84 -3.73
N VAL A 8 -0.89 4.20 -3.34
CA VAL A 8 0.29 4.05 -4.20
C VAL A 8 -0.04 3.18 -5.41
N LEU A 9 -0.71 2.05 -5.18
CA LEU A 9 -1.13 1.16 -6.26
C LEU A 9 -2.12 1.84 -7.21
N LEU A 10 -3.07 2.60 -6.64
CA LEU A 10 -4.04 3.36 -7.42
C LEU A 10 -3.37 4.42 -8.28
N ASN A 11 -2.49 5.21 -7.71
CA ASN A 11 -1.79 6.27 -8.45
C ASN A 11 -0.84 5.69 -9.51
N ALA A 12 -0.25 4.54 -9.25
CA ALA A 12 0.58 3.86 -10.24
C ALA A 12 -0.23 3.39 -11.45
N TYR A 13 -1.49 3.03 -11.25
CA TYR A 13 -2.39 2.52 -12.29
C TYR A 13 -3.20 3.60 -12.98
N ASP A 14 -3.80 4.53 -12.22
CA ASP A 14 -4.75 5.53 -12.73
C ASP A 14 -4.01 6.69 -13.40
N ARG A 15 -4.06 6.70 -14.74
CA ARG A 15 -3.39 7.70 -15.56
C ARG A 15 -3.93 9.12 -15.36
N ASP A 16 -5.15 9.26 -14.87
CA ASP A 16 -5.79 10.56 -14.64
C ASP A 16 -5.48 11.12 -13.25
N SER A 17 -4.81 10.34 -12.39
CA SER A 17 -4.40 10.79 -11.08
C SER A 17 -3.30 11.85 -11.19
N LYS A 18 -3.39 12.90 -10.37
CA LYS A 18 -2.38 13.97 -10.35
C LYS A 18 -0.99 13.47 -9.94
N PHE A 19 -0.91 12.38 -9.21
CA PHE A 19 0.36 11.78 -8.78
C PHE A 19 0.83 10.64 -9.66
N HIS A 20 0.08 10.32 -10.72
CA HIS A 20 0.36 9.15 -11.55
C HIS A 20 1.79 9.14 -12.09
N LYS A 21 2.22 10.23 -12.71
CA LYS A 21 3.52 10.28 -13.38
C LYS A 21 4.67 9.96 -12.43
N ALA A 22 4.69 10.59 -11.26
CA ALA A 22 5.74 10.38 -10.26
C ALA A 22 5.69 8.98 -9.66
N ILE A 23 4.49 8.52 -9.28
CA ILE A 23 4.33 7.23 -8.60
C ILE A 23 4.50 6.07 -9.56
N ALA A 24 3.96 6.15 -10.78
CA ALA A 24 4.14 5.10 -11.79
C ALA A 24 5.64 4.89 -12.10
N ARG A 25 6.38 5.98 -12.25
CA ARG A 25 7.82 5.91 -12.49
C ARG A 25 8.55 5.25 -11.33
N TRP A 26 8.26 5.69 -10.11
CA TRP A 26 8.85 5.12 -8.90
C TRP A 26 8.50 3.62 -8.78
N TRP A 27 7.23 3.27 -9.02
CA TRP A 27 6.76 1.89 -8.93
C TRP A 27 7.46 0.97 -9.94
N GLU A 28 7.63 1.45 -11.18
CA GLU A 28 8.37 0.71 -12.20
C GLU A 28 9.83 0.48 -11.79
N GLU A 29 10.46 1.47 -11.17
CA GLU A 29 11.84 1.35 -10.69
C GLU A 29 11.96 0.36 -9.52
N VAL A 30 10.96 0.31 -8.64
CA VAL A 30 10.95 -0.57 -7.49
C VAL A 30 10.65 -2.02 -7.90
N LEU A 31 9.72 -2.22 -8.83
CA LEU A 31 9.43 -3.55 -9.36
C LEU A 31 10.64 -4.05 -10.16
N GLY A 32 11.14 -5.23 -9.79
CA GLY A 32 12.35 -5.78 -10.41
C GLY A 32 13.65 -5.14 -9.93
N GLY A 33 13.59 -4.19 -8.99
CA GLY A 33 14.76 -3.60 -8.35
C GLY A 33 15.34 -4.47 -7.24
N PRO A 34 16.38 -3.98 -6.53
CA PRO A 34 17.05 -4.76 -5.48
C PRO A 34 16.27 -4.88 -4.17
N ALA A 35 15.34 -3.97 -3.90
CA ALA A 35 14.54 -4.01 -2.67
C ALA A 35 13.41 -5.03 -2.81
N ILE A 36 13.10 -5.72 -1.71
CA ILE A 36 11.94 -6.60 -1.65
C ILE A 36 10.68 -5.74 -1.49
N VAL A 37 9.68 -6.00 -2.30
CA VAL A 37 8.35 -5.39 -2.20
C VAL A 37 7.43 -6.39 -1.50
N GLY A 38 6.90 -6.00 -0.35
CA GLY A 38 5.89 -6.78 0.37
C GLY A 38 4.50 -6.31 0.00
N LEU A 39 3.73 -7.10 -0.73
CA LEU A 39 2.34 -6.79 -1.06
C LEU A 39 1.41 -7.45 -0.05
N PRO A 40 0.72 -6.66 0.81
CA PRO A 40 -0.28 -7.23 1.68
C PRO A 40 -1.62 -7.39 0.95
N TRP A 41 -2.38 -8.39 1.33
CA TRP A 41 -3.71 -8.60 0.74
C TRP A 41 -4.63 -7.40 0.92
N VAL A 42 -4.54 -6.67 2.03
CA VAL A 42 -5.36 -5.48 2.24
C VAL A 42 -5.15 -4.43 1.15
N SER A 43 -3.91 -4.26 0.67
CA SER A 43 -3.61 -3.32 -0.42
C SER A 43 -4.11 -3.85 -1.76
N ILE A 44 -3.95 -5.13 -2.03
CA ILE A 44 -4.45 -5.78 -3.26
C ILE A 44 -5.98 -5.69 -3.31
N LEU A 45 -6.65 -6.05 -2.21
CA LEU A 45 -8.12 -6.00 -2.12
C LEU A 45 -8.63 -4.58 -2.32
N GLY A 46 -8.02 -3.60 -1.65
CA GLY A 46 -8.41 -2.21 -1.79
C GLY A 46 -8.22 -1.69 -3.21
N PHE A 47 -7.12 -2.04 -3.84
CA PHE A 47 -6.85 -1.68 -5.24
C PHE A 47 -7.94 -2.22 -6.17
N ILE A 48 -8.21 -3.53 -6.12
CA ILE A 48 -9.21 -4.16 -6.98
C ILE A 48 -10.60 -3.57 -6.72
N GLN A 49 -10.96 -3.41 -5.45
CA GLN A 49 -12.26 -2.86 -5.06
C GLN A 49 -12.48 -1.47 -5.65
N LEU A 50 -11.48 -0.59 -5.56
CA LEU A 50 -11.62 0.80 -5.99
C LEU A 50 -11.64 0.92 -7.51
N ILE A 51 -10.73 0.28 -8.25
CA ILE A 51 -10.65 0.45 -9.71
C ILE A 51 -11.83 -0.20 -10.46
N THR A 52 -12.51 -1.15 -9.85
CA THR A 52 -13.68 -1.81 -10.44
C THR A 52 -15.01 -1.20 -10.00
N ASN A 53 -14.98 -0.17 -9.14
CA ASN A 53 -16.19 0.41 -8.54
C ASN A 53 -16.77 1.51 -9.44
N PRO A 54 -18.01 1.30 -9.99
CA PRO A 54 -18.64 2.30 -10.84
C PRO A 54 -19.07 3.58 -10.10
N ARG A 55 -19.09 3.57 -8.78
CA ARG A 55 -19.35 4.78 -7.97
C ARG A 55 -18.14 5.71 -7.91
N ILE A 56 -16.94 5.18 -8.19
CA ILE A 56 -15.70 5.94 -8.13
C ILE A 56 -15.25 6.33 -9.53
N TYR A 57 -15.35 5.41 -10.49
CA TYR A 57 -14.91 5.62 -11.86
C TYR A 57 -16.09 5.54 -12.81
N ALA A 58 -16.20 6.52 -13.73
CA ALA A 58 -17.23 6.51 -14.79
C ALA A 58 -17.05 5.32 -15.73
N SER A 59 -15.80 4.95 -16.01
CA SER A 59 -15.45 3.77 -16.80
C SER A 59 -14.59 2.84 -15.96
N PRO A 60 -15.21 2.03 -15.08
CA PRO A 60 -14.44 1.19 -14.18
C PRO A 60 -13.68 0.09 -14.93
N THR A 61 -12.55 -0.29 -14.37
CA THR A 61 -11.76 -1.43 -14.84
C THR A 61 -12.57 -2.73 -14.65
N THR A 62 -12.50 -3.64 -15.61
CA THR A 62 -13.14 -4.94 -15.45
C THR A 62 -12.40 -5.81 -14.43
N PRO A 63 -13.08 -6.76 -13.79
CA PRO A 63 -12.41 -7.71 -12.90
C PRO A 63 -11.24 -8.44 -13.57
N SER A 64 -11.38 -8.88 -14.81
CA SER A 64 -10.30 -9.53 -15.56
C SER A 64 -9.07 -8.65 -15.72
N GLN A 65 -9.28 -7.37 -16.05
CA GLN A 65 -8.18 -6.41 -16.19
C GLN A 65 -7.50 -6.14 -14.85
N ALA A 66 -8.28 -5.97 -13.79
CA ALA A 66 -7.75 -5.74 -12.43
C ALA A 66 -6.89 -6.93 -11.97
N ILE A 67 -7.38 -8.14 -12.18
CA ILE A 67 -6.65 -9.37 -11.85
C ILE A 67 -5.34 -9.46 -12.64
N ARG A 68 -5.38 -9.13 -13.93
CA ARG A 68 -4.18 -9.15 -14.78
C ARG A 68 -3.10 -8.20 -14.25
N VAL A 69 -3.49 -6.99 -13.84
CA VAL A 69 -2.57 -6.02 -13.27
C VAL A 69 -1.96 -6.54 -11.97
N ALA A 70 -2.80 -7.01 -11.05
CA ALA A 70 -2.33 -7.56 -9.77
C ALA A 70 -1.38 -8.76 -9.98
N ARG A 71 -1.71 -9.66 -10.90
CA ARG A 71 -0.85 -10.79 -11.24
C ARG A 71 0.51 -10.35 -11.82
N SER A 72 0.52 -9.28 -12.61
CA SER A 72 1.77 -8.76 -13.16
C SER A 72 2.71 -8.26 -12.08
N TRP A 73 2.18 -7.68 -11.02
CA TRP A 73 2.98 -7.26 -9.87
C TRP A 73 3.50 -8.46 -9.08
N LEU A 74 2.61 -9.43 -8.80
CA LEU A 74 2.96 -10.65 -8.05
C LEU A 74 3.96 -11.53 -8.79
N ALA A 75 4.05 -11.41 -10.11
CA ALA A 75 4.99 -12.18 -10.93
C ALA A 75 6.42 -11.61 -10.91
N GLN A 76 6.62 -10.41 -10.38
CA GLN A 76 7.95 -9.82 -10.31
C GLN A 76 8.83 -10.57 -9.30
N PRO A 77 10.12 -10.82 -9.62
CA PRO A 77 10.98 -11.66 -8.79
C PRO A 77 11.24 -11.13 -7.38
N ASN A 78 11.13 -9.80 -7.18
CA ASN A 78 11.36 -9.16 -5.88
C ASN A 78 10.06 -8.84 -5.12
N VAL A 79 8.93 -9.33 -5.59
CA VAL A 79 7.62 -9.11 -4.94
C VAL A 79 7.19 -10.38 -4.21
N GLU A 80 6.76 -10.23 -2.96
CA GLU A 80 6.21 -11.32 -2.17
C GLU A 80 4.99 -10.84 -1.39
N ILE A 81 4.09 -11.77 -1.06
CA ILE A 81 2.96 -11.48 -0.17
C ILE A 81 3.49 -11.32 1.25
N VAL A 82 3.08 -10.26 1.93
CA VAL A 82 3.39 -10.04 3.33
C VAL A 82 2.12 -10.20 4.17
N SER A 83 2.23 -10.96 5.26
CA SER A 83 1.10 -11.31 6.11
C SER A 83 1.40 -11.00 7.58
N PRO A 84 0.35 -10.81 8.41
CA PRO A 84 0.54 -10.66 9.85
C PRO A 84 1.25 -11.86 10.46
N GLY A 85 2.25 -11.60 11.30
CA GLY A 85 2.94 -12.60 12.08
C GLY A 85 2.50 -12.65 13.53
N LYS A 86 3.29 -13.30 14.37
CA LYS A 86 2.94 -13.53 15.79
C LYS A 86 2.84 -12.26 16.63
N ARG A 87 3.58 -11.21 16.24
CA ARG A 87 3.59 -9.94 16.98
C ARG A 87 2.59 -8.93 16.46
N HIS A 88 1.88 -9.24 15.37
CA HIS A 88 0.99 -8.28 14.71
C HIS A 88 -0.10 -7.75 15.64
N ALA A 89 -0.77 -8.64 16.36
CA ALA A 89 -1.87 -8.24 17.26
C ALA A 89 -1.42 -7.23 18.30
N ASP A 90 -0.30 -7.48 18.98
CA ASP A 90 0.21 -6.58 20.01
C ASP A 90 0.63 -5.24 19.43
N ILE A 91 1.30 -5.23 18.27
CA ILE A 91 1.71 -4.01 17.59
C ILE A 91 0.48 -3.21 17.14
N PHE A 92 -0.46 -3.88 16.47
CA PHE A 92 -1.66 -3.25 15.94
C PHE A 92 -2.53 -2.64 17.05
N PHE A 93 -2.85 -3.41 18.08
CA PHE A 93 -3.65 -2.91 19.20
C PHE A 93 -2.92 -1.79 19.94
N GLY A 94 -1.61 -1.91 20.11
CA GLY A 94 -0.80 -0.86 20.71
C GLY A 94 -0.83 0.46 19.93
N LEU A 95 -0.83 0.40 18.61
CA LEU A 95 -0.95 1.60 17.78
C LEU A 95 -2.31 2.27 17.94
N LEU A 96 -3.39 1.49 17.98
CA LEU A 96 -4.73 2.03 18.20
C LEU A 96 -4.86 2.67 19.59
N GLU A 97 -4.33 2.03 20.62
CA GLU A 97 -4.33 2.58 21.97
C GLU A 97 -3.51 3.87 22.07
N SER A 98 -2.31 3.89 21.49
CA SER A 98 -1.42 5.05 21.58
C SER A 98 -1.94 6.27 20.82
N THR A 99 -2.64 6.07 19.71
CA THR A 99 -3.25 7.18 18.96
C THR A 99 -4.60 7.59 19.55
N GLY A 100 -5.25 6.70 20.31
CA GLY A 100 -6.59 6.92 20.87
C GLY A 100 -7.67 7.02 19.80
N VAL A 101 -7.38 6.63 18.57
CA VAL A 101 -8.29 6.76 17.42
C VAL A 101 -8.32 5.44 16.65
N ALA A 102 -9.52 5.01 16.31
CA ALA A 102 -9.77 3.87 15.44
C ALA A 102 -10.58 4.35 14.22
N GLY A 103 -11.68 3.69 13.87
CA GLY A 103 -12.52 4.10 12.74
C GLY A 103 -11.73 4.12 11.44
N ASN A 104 -11.64 5.28 10.80
CA ASN A 104 -10.96 5.43 9.52
C ASN A 104 -9.45 5.15 9.57
N LEU A 105 -8.84 5.22 10.75
CA LEU A 105 -7.42 4.90 10.93
C LEU A 105 -7.15 3.41 11.19
N THR A 106 -8.18 2.59 11.30
CA THR A 106 -8.03 1.17 11.65
C THR A 106 -7.21 0.42 10.59
N THR A 107 -7.54 0.58 9.33
CA THR A 107 -6.79 -0.06 8.23
C THR A 107 -5.37 0.49 8.12
N ASP A 108 -5.20 1.79 8.34
CA ASP A 108 -3.87 2.41 8.33
C ASP A 108 -3.00 1.86 9.47
N ALA A 109 -3.58 1.68 10.65
CA ALA A 109 -2.87 1.06 11.78
C ALA A 109 -2.47 -0.39 11.48
N HIS A 110 -3.31 -1.13 10.77
CA HIS A 110 -2.99 -2.48 10.31
C HIS A 110 -1.77 -2.49 9.37
N LEU A 111 -1.76 -1.59 8.39
CA LEU A 111 -0.61 -1.44 7.48
C LEU A 111 0.65 -1.01 8.21
N ALA A 112 0.53 -0.06 9.12
CA ALA A 112 1.65 0.39 9.95
C ALA A 112 2.20 -0.78 10.78
N ALA A 113 1.34 -1.59 11.37
CA ALA A 113 1.74 -2.76 12.16
C ALA A 113 2.47 -3.80 11.30
N LEU A 114 2.00 -4.05 10.08
CA LEU A 114 2.70 -4.93 9.13
C LEU A 114 4.13 -4.42 8.87
N ALA A 115 4.26 -3.13 8.56
CA ALA A 115 5.57 -2.54 8.27
C ALA A 115 6.50 -2.62 9.48
N ILE A 116 6.01 -2.31 10.67
CA ILE A 116 6.80 -2.38 11.90
C ILE A 116 7.24 -3.82 12.19
N GLU A 117 6.33 -4.78 12.11
CA GLU A 117 6.62 -6.18 12.39
C GLU A 117 7.69 -6.74 11.44
N HIS A 118 7.60 -6.41 10.16
CA HIS A 118 8.52 -6.91 9.13
C HIS A 118 9.78 -6.05 8.96
N GLY A 119 9.95 -5.00 9.75
CA GLY A 119 11.09 -4.09 9.61
C GLY A 119 11.10 -3.36 8.27
N ALA A 120 9.92 -3.13 7.68
CA ALA A 120 9.76 -2.55 6.37
C ALA A 120 9.47 -1.05 6.42
N GLN A 121 9.63 -0.39 5.27
CA GLN A 121 9.14 0.97 5.06
C GLN A 121 7.77 0.90 4.40
N LEU A 122 6.86 1.78 4.81
CA LEU A 122 5.56 1.94 4.17
C LEU A 122 5.63 3.06 3.14
N ALA A 123 5.16 2.79 1.93
CA ALA A 123 5.01 3.80 0.88
C ALA A 123 3.55 4.24 0.81
N SER A 124 3.28 5.51 1.04
CA SER A 124 1.93 6.07 1.00
C SER A 124 1.96 7.56 0.71
N THR A 125 0.92 8.06 0.05
CA THR A 125 0.71 9.50 -0.14
C THR A 125 -0.05 10.15 1.02
N ASP A 126 -0.48 9.36 2.01
CA ASP A 126 -1.29 9.81 3.13
C ASP A 126 -0.42 10.24 4.32
N ASN A 127 -0.47 11.52 4.66
CA ASN A 127 0.28 12.08 5.79
C ASN A 127 -0.22 11.59 7.16
N ASP A 128 -1.38 10.96 7.24
CA ASP A 128 -1.89 10.41 8.51
C ASP A 128 -0.97 9.34 9.09
N PHE A 129 -0.14 8.71 8.27
CA PHE A 129 0.84 7.74 8.77
C PHE A 129 1.91 8.37 9.69
N ALA A 130 2.10 9.68 9.64
CA ALA A 130 2.98 10.38 10.59
C ALA A 130 2.51 10.26 12.06
N ARG A 131 1.25 9.89 12.29
CA ARG A 131 0.69 9.68 13.64
C ARG A 131 1.23 8.42 14.34
N PHE A 132 1.76 7.48 13.59
CA PHE A 132 2.20 6.21 14.16
C PHE A 132 3.67 6.28 14.55
N PRO A 133 3.98 6.24 15.86
CA PRO A 133 5.36 6.23 16.30
C PRO A 133 6.05 4.92 15.87
N LYS A 134 7.34 4.96 15.63
CA LYS A 134 8.15 3.81 15.19
C LYS A 134 7.92 3.36 13.77
N LEU A 135 6.90 3.90 13.06
CA LEU A 135 6.70 3.61 11.66
C LEU A 135 7.68 4.40 10.80
N ARG A 136 8.36 3.70 9.90
CA ARG A 136 9.12 4.35 8.83
C ARG A 136 8.22 4.38 7.60
N TRP A 137 7.82 5.58 7.16
CA TRP A 137 7.02 5.75 5.97
C TRP A 137 7.58 6.88 5.11
N PHE A 138 7.26 6.84 3.84
CA PHE A 138 7.62 7.90 2.91
C PHE A 138 6.56 8.04 1.83
N ASN A 139 6.53 9.23 1.22
CA ASN A 139 5.63 9.52 0.10
C ASN A 139 6.42 9.44 -1.21
N PRO A 140 6.17 8.43 -2.06
CA PRO A 140 6.93 8.27 -3.30
C PRO A 140 6.66 9.36 -4.35
N ALA A 141 5.59 10.17 -4.17
CA ALA A 141 5.32 11.30 -5.05
C ALA A 141 6.19 12.52 -4.75
N VAL A 142 6.83 12.56 -3.59
CA VAL A 142 7.67 13.67 -3.18
C VAL A 142 9.13 13.30 -3.37
N ARG A 143 9.87 14.12 -4.13
CA ARG A 143 11.32 13.94 -4.28
C ARG A 143 12.02 14.22 -2.96
N ARG A 144 12.90 13.33 -2.64
CA ARG A 144 13.83 13.53 -1.52
C ARG A 144 15.03 14.36 -1.97
#